data_0305cd656814d39344b9506cf1ccf31c
#
_entry.id   0305cd656814d39344b9506cf1ccf31c
#
_cell.length_a   1.000
_cell.length_b   1.000
_cell.length_c   1.000
_cell.angle_alpha   90.00
_cell.angle_beta   90.00
_cell.angle_gamma   90.00
#
_symmetry.space_group_name_H-M   'P 1'
#
loop_
_entity.id
_entity.type
_entity.pdbx_description
1 polymer ?
#
loop_
_entity_poly.entity_id
_entity_poly.type
_entity_poly.pdbx_seq_one_letter_code
_entity_poly.pdbx_strand_id
1 'polypeptide(L)'
;MRRLVVLIAFGLLACASAPPQVTGPYALVLGIAQDGGYPQAGCNRADCIAAWHDPTLRHRVASMAIIDPQSHQRWIIDATPDFPSQLRTIEEAAPRASNAPLLDGILLTHAHIGHYLGLAQLGREVLGAHSIRVYAMPRMRDFLSRNGPWDQLVKLQNIDIVPIEDGVPVVLNERISVTPLRVPHREEYSETVGFVIRGPSRSILWLPDIDKWEKWETTLESVLARVDVAYLDGTFYDASELPGRDLREIPHPLMTETLARLANSPLRAKVRFIHLNQSNPLLRERRGGIVVAAEGERSGL
;
A
#
# COMPACT_ATOMS: atom_id res chain seq x y z
N MET A 1 -30.73 -9.44 65.42
CA MET A 1 -30.79 -10.21 64.18
C MET A 1 -30.65 -9.21 63.03
N ARG A 2 -29.44 -9.05 62.45
CA ARG A 2 -29.18 -8.18 61.31
C ARG A 2 -29.27 -9.00 59.98
N ARG A 3 -30.22 -8.66 59.14
CA ARG A 3 -30.36 -9.31 57.81
C ARG A 3 -29.33 -8.72 56.84
N LEU A 4 -28.44 -9.57 56.32
CA LEU A 4 -27.48 -9.26 55.30
C LEU A 4 -28.20 -9.33 53.94
N VAL A 5 -28.29 -8.21 53.20
CA VAL A 5 -28.81 -8.17 51.83
C VAL A 5 -27.62 -8.29 50.92
N VAL A 6 -27.53 -9.41 50.19
CA VAL A 6 -26.53 -9.64 49.15
C VAL A 6 -27.11 -9.12 47.83
N LEU A 7 -26.56 -8.02 47.32
CA LEU A 7 -26.84 -7.50 45.97
C LEU A 7 -25.97 -8.27 44.97
N ILE A 8 -26.59 -9.12 44.15
CA ILE A 8 -25.94 -9.76 43.00
C ILE A 8 -26.02 -8.81 41.83
N ALA A 9 -24.88 -8.22 41.47
CA ALA A 9 -24.76 -7.41 40.25
C ALA A 9 -24.61 -8.35 39.05
N PHE A 10 -25.61 -8.41 38.18
CA PHE A 10 -25.54 -9.04 36.87
C PHE A 10 -24.75 -8.12 35.94
N GLY A 11 -23.49 -8.46 35.64
CA GLY A 11 -22.72 -7.84 34.59
C GLY A 11 -23.26 -8.26 33.21
N LEU A 12 -23.84 -7.31 32.46
CA LEU A 12 -24.16 -7.49 31.06
C LEU A 12 -22.84 -7.53 30.29
N LEU A 13 -22.40 -8.73 29.90
CA LEU A 13 -21.37 -8.87 28.84
C LEU A 13 -21.97 -8.39 27.51
N ALA A 14 -21.59 -7.20 27.08
CA ALA A 14 -21.84 -6.76 25.72
C ALA A 14 -21.02 -7.66 24.79
N CYS A 15 -21.67 -8.59 24.10
CA CYS A 15 -21.08 -9.28 22.97
C CYS A 15 -20.80 -8.23 21.89
N ALA A 16 -19.54 -7.82 21.76
CA ALA A 16 -19.10 -7.09 20.56
C ALA A 16 -19.32 -8.02 19.37
N SER A 17 -20.25 -7.67 18.48
CA SER A 17 -20.46 -8.40 17.24
C SER A 17 -19.15 -8.36 16.46
N ALA A 18 -18.64 -9.54 16.07
CA ALA A 18 -17.49 -9.61 15.17
C ALA A 18 -17.80 -8.81 13.90
N PRO A 19 -16.82 -8.07 13.36
CA PRO A 19 -17.03 -7.34 12.12
C PRO A 19 -17.48 -8.31 11.02
N PRO A 20 -18.37 -7.89 10.10
CA PRO A 20 -18.87 -8.75 9.05
C PRO A 20 -17.72 -9.38 8.28
N GLN A 21 -17.70 -10.71 8.21
CA GLN A 21 -16.68 -11.42 7.43
C GLN A 21 -16.86 -11.06 5.96
N VAL A 22 -15.81 -10.48 5.37
CA VAL A 22 -15.75 -10.26 3.92
C VAL A 22 -15.60 -11.63 3.26
N THR A 23 -16.63 -12.09 2.55
CA THR A 23 -16.67 -13.42 1.93
C THR A 23 -16.02 -13.47 0.54
N GLY A 24 -15.89 -12.32 -0.13
CA GLY A 24 -15.22 -12.18 -1.43
C GLY A 24 -13.79 -11.69 -1.31
N PRO A 25 -13.06 -11.63 -2.44
CA PRO A 25 -11.73 -11.02 -2.48
C PRO A 25 -11.77 -9.55 -2.04
N TYR A 26 -10.71 -9.11 -1.40
CA TYR A 26 -10.59 -7.72 -0.94
C TYR A 26 -9.14 -7.23 -0.95
N ALA A 27 -8.98 -5.93 -1.07
CA ALA A 27 -7.74 -5.21 -0.82
C ALA A 27 -7.70 -4.74 0.64
N LEU A 28 -6.51 -4.80 1.26
CA LEU A 28 -6.25 -4.35 2.63
C LEU A 28 -5.09 -3.37 2.62
N VAL A 29 -5.32 -2.14 3.08
CA VAL A 29 -4.27 -1.13 3.22
C VAL A 29 -3.36 -1.49 4.39
N LEU A 30 -2.05 -1.60 4.15
CA LEU A 30 -1.05 -2.04 5.12
C LEU A 30 -0.20 -0.89 5.68
N GLY A 31 -0.18 0.24 5.00
CA GLY A 31 0.54 1.44 5.36
C GLY A 31 0.13 2.60 4.47
N ILE A 32 0.37 3.82 4.91
CA ILE A 32 -0.08 5.04 4.22
C ILE A 32 1.01 6.10 4.06
N ALA A 33 2.16 5.96 4.73
CA ALA A 33 3.24 6.93 4.68
C ALA A 33 4.17 6.70 3.48
N GLN A 34 4.90 7.73 3.08
CA GLN A 34 5.94 7.67 2.07
C GLN A 34 7.14 6.84 2.57
N ASP A 35 7.96 6.37 1.69
CA ASP A 35 9.22 5.60 1.75
C ASP A 35 9.86 5.35 3.13
N GLY A 36 9.96 6.37 3.96
CA GLY A 36 10.61 6.31 5.26
C GLY A 36 9.65 6.04 6.43
N GLY A 37 8.36 5.87 6.17
CA GLY A 37 7.35 5.75 7.22
C GLY A 37 7.12 7.04 8.01
N TYR A 38 6.29 6.95 9.05
CA TYR A 38 6.09 8.06 9.98
C TYR A 38 6.12 7.56 11.43
N PRO A 39 6.97 8.12 12.31
CA PRO A 39 7.95 9.17 12.02
C PRO A 39 9.12 8.64 11.21
N GLN A 40 9.66 9.47 10.32
CA GLN A 40 10.82 9.15 9.51
C GLN A 40 12.11 9.28 10.31
N ALA A 41 13.13 8.50 9.98
CA ALA A 41 14.46 8.57 10.60
C ALA A 41 15.02 10.00 10.56
N GLY A 42 15.54 10.46 11.71
CA GLY A 42 16.09 11.80 11.84
C GLY A 42 15.07 12.94 12.01
N CYS A 43 13.78 12.66 11.99
CA CYS A 43 12.75 13.68 12.24
C CYS A 43 12.70 14.04 13.73
N ASN A 44 12.98 15.32 14.03
CA ASN A 44 12.97 15.91 15.38
C ASN A 44 11.86 16.96 15.58
N ARG A 45 10.90 17.06 14.67
CA ARG A 45 9.72 17.91 14.87
C ARG A 45 8.89 17.40 16.06
N ALA A 46 8.14 18.29 16.70
CA ALA A 46 7.33 17.94 17.87
C ALA A 46 6.35 16.78 17.60
N ASP A 47 5.74 16.75 16.41
CA ASP A 47 4.83 15.69 15.98
C ASP A 47 5.55 14.34 15.76
N CYS A 48 6.77 14.36 15.21
CA CYS A 48 7.59 13.16 15.10
C CYS A 48 8.03 12.64 16.48
N ILE A 49 8.44 13.54 17.38
CA ILE A 49 8.79 13.17 18.75
C ILE A 49 7.60 12.51 19.45
N ALA A 50 6.39 13.07 19.31
CA ALA A 50 5.18 12.47 19.85
C ALA A 50 4.97 11.04 19.31
N ALA A 51 5.13 10.83 17.99
CA ALA A 51 4.99 9.52 17.37
C ALA A 51 6.12 8.54 17.74
N TRP A 52 7.32 9.02 18.08
CA TRP A 52 8.37 8.15 18.65
C TRP A 52 7.96 7.60 20.03
N HIS A 53 7.24 8.39 20.83
CA HIS A 53 6.79 7.98 22.16
C HIS A 53 5.46 7.21 22.14
N ASP A 54 4.57 7.53 21.19
CA ASP A 54 3.26 6.87 21.06
C ASP A 54 3.17 6.09 19.74
N PRO A 55 3.24 4.74 19.78
CA PRO A 55 3.13 3.90 18.60
C PRO A 55 1.80 4.05 17.83
N THR A 56 0.73 4.53 18.47
CA THR A 56 -0.58 4.71 17.82
C THR A 56 -0.60 5.87 16.83
N LEU A 57 0.38 6.75 16.91
CA LEU A 57 0.58 7.87 15.98
C LEU A 57 1.48 7.53 14.80
N ARG A 58 2.03 6.31 14.77
CA ARG A 58 2.94 5.89 13.71
C ARG A 58 2.17 5.40 12.49
N HIS A 59 2.75 5.62 11.31
CA HIS A 59 2.23 5.08 10.06
C HIS A 59 3.33 4.33 9.31
N ARG A 60 2.97 3.15 8.84
CA ARG A 60 3.83 2.31 8.01
C ARG A 60 3.89 2.84 6.58
N VAL A 61 4.94 2.46 5.89
CA VAL A 61 5.12 2.77 4.47
C VAL A 61 3.99 2.18 3.63
N ALA A 62 3.56 2.93 2.62
CA ALA A 62 2.43 2.60 1.76
C ALA A 62 2.60 1.23 1.08
N SER A 63 1.64 0.36 1.32
CA SER A 63 1.54 -0.98 0.74
C SER A 63 0.11 -1.47 0.84
N MET A 64 -0.24 -2.43 -0.01
CA MET A 64 -1.57 -3.02 -0.07
C MET A 64 -1.48 -4.54 -0.18
N ALA A 65 -2.25 -5.26 0.63
CA ALA A 65 -2.46 -6.68 0.39
C ALA A 65 -3.69 -6.91 -0.49
N ILE A 66 -3.63 -7.95 -1.32
CA ILE A 66 -4.75 -8.52 -2.06
C ILE A 66 -5.01 -9.88 -1.46
N ILE A 67 -6.22 -10.11 -0.96
CA ILE A 67 -6.58 -11.31 -0.20
C ILE A 67 -7.81 -11.95 -0.82
N ASP A 68 -7.71 -13.23 -1.09
CA ASP A 68 -8.83 -14.05 -1.52
C ASP A 68 -9.16 -15.09 -0.44
N PRO A 69 -10.21 -14.86 0.38
CA PRO A 69 -10.56 -15.77 1.47
C PRO A 69 -10.99 -17.17 1.01
N GLN A 70 -11.49 -17.32 -0.23
CA GLN A 70 -11.98 -18.61 -0.72
C GLN A 70 -10.84 -19.51 -1.20
N SER A 71 -9.85 -18.95 -1.89
CA SER A 71 -8.65 -19.70 -2.31
C SER A 71 -7.55 -19.72 -1.25
N HIS A 72 -7.71 -18.94 -0.17
CA HIS A 72 -6.71 -18.69 0.87
C HIS A 72 -5.41 -18.07 0.34
N GLN A 73 -5.45 -17.44 -0.84
CA GLN A 73 -4.31 -16.84 -1.49
C GLN A 73 -4.14 -15.38 -1.09
N ARG A 74 -2.88 -14.93 -1.02
CA ARG A 74 -2.49 -13.61 -0.53
C ARG A 74 -1.33 -13.05 -1.31
N TRP A 75 -1.47 -11.84 -1.80
CA TRP A 75 -0.42 -11.08 -2.47
C TRP A 75 -0.20 -9.76 -1.75
N ILE A 76 0.96 -9.16 -1.96
CA ILE A 76 1.27 -7.82 -1.48
C ILE A 76 1.78 -6.97 -2.63
N ILE A 77 1.38 -5.70 -2.67
CA ILE A 77 1.97 -4.70 -3.54
C ILE A 77 2.99 -3.92 -2.70
N ASP A 78 4.23 -3.96 -3.16
CA ASP A 78 5.45 -3.43 -2.57
C ASP A 78 5.89 -4.11 -1.26
N ALA A 79 7.15 -4.50 -1.24
CA ALA A 79 7.86 -5.02 -0.08
C ALA A 79 8.61 -3.86 0.60
N THR A 80 7.96 -3.15 1.48
CA THR A 80 8.44 -1.91 2.10
C THR A 80 9.44 -2.17 3.23
N PRO A 81 10.09 -1.13 3.79
CA PRO A 81 10.88 -1.28 5.03
C PRO A 81 10.07 -1.87 6.21
N ASP A 82 8.75 -1.67 6.21
CA ASP A 82 7.82 -2.20 7.24
C ASP A 82 7.31 -3.62 6.94
N PHE A 83 7.88 -4.30 5.96
CA PHE A 83 7.45 -5.61 5.47
C PHE A 83 7.17 -6.64 6.59
N PRO A 84 7.99 -6.78 7.65
CA PRO A 84 7.70 -7.73 8.73
C PRO A 84 6.38 -7.45 9.44
N SER A 85 6.08 -6.19 9.75
CA SER A 85 4.85 -5.80 10.43
C SER A 85 3.64 -5.88 9.49
N GLN A 86 3.84 -5.62 8.21
CA GLN A 86 2.81 -5.76 7.17
C GLN A 86 2.43 -7.22 6.95
N LEU A 87 3.42 -8.13 6.90
CA LEU A 87 3.16 -9.57 6.88
C LEU A 87 2.37 -10.03 8.10
N ARG A 88 2.70 -9.53 9.29
CA ARG A 88 1.95 -9.84 10.51
C ARG A 88 0.49 -9.41 10.39
N THR A 89 0.23 -8.22 9.84
CA THR A 89 -1.14 -7.73 9.59
C THR A 89 -1.89 -8.63 8.60
N ILE A 90 -1.23 -9.10 7.52
CA ILE A 90 -1.82 -10.03 6.57
C ILE A 90 -2.16 -11.35 7.26
N GLU A 91 -1.26 -11.89 8.08
CA GLU A 91 -1.47 -13.15 8.80
C GLU A 91 -2.63 -13.07 9.79
N GLU A 92 -2.81 -11.93 10.47
CA GLU A 92 -3.94 -11.69 11.36
C GLU A 92 -5.26 -11.52 10.61
N ALA A 93 -5.23 -10.87 9.43
CA ALA A 93 -6.42 -10.65 8.61
C ALA A 93 -6.89 -11.90 7.85
N ALA A 94 -5.95 -12.74 7.45
CA ALA A 94 -6.16 -13.96 6.66
C ALA A 94 -5.11 -15.02 7.05
N PRO A 95 -5.31 -15.76 8.15
CA PRO A 95 -4.40 -16.79 8.59
C PRO A 95 -4.19 -17.86 7.51
N ARG A 96 -2.94 -18.25 7.29
CA ARG A 96 -2.59 -19.30 6.33
C ARG A 96 -2.64 -20.70 6.95
N ALA A 97 -2.84 -21.71 6.11
CA ALA A 97 -2.59 -23.09 6.51
C ALA A 97 -1.09 -23.30 6.78
N SER A 98 -0.73 -24.24 7.64
CA SER A 98 0.66 -24.47 8.08
C SER A 98 1.64 -24.77 6.94
N ASN A 99 1.17 -25.35 5.84
CA ASN A 99 1.95 -25.70 4.65
C ASN A 99 1.77 -24.74 3.46
N ALA A 100 0.96 -23.69 3.63
CA ALA A 100 0.77 -22.69 2.58
C ALA A 100 2.00 -21.75 2.48
N PRO A 101 2.30 -21.18 1.30
CA PRO A 101 3.36 -20.20 1.15
C PRO A 101 3.11 -18.97 2.03
N LEU A 102 4.18 -18.24 2.35
CA LEU A 102 4.09 -16.99 3.10
C LEU A 102 3.20 -15.97 2.37
N LEU A 103 3.43 -15.83 1.07
CA LEU A 103 2.66 -15.07 0.11
C LEU A 103 2.62 -15.84 -1.21
N ASP A 104 1.53 -15.69 -1.96
CA ASP A 104 1.40 -16.24 -3.33
C ASP A 104 2.14 -15.36 -4.35
N GLY A 105 2.47 -14.13 -3.96
CA GLY A 105 3.34 -13.26 -4.74
C GLY A 105 3.46 -11.85 -4.18
N ILE A 106 4.44 -11.13 -4.72
CA ILE A 106 4.74 -9.72 -4.44
C ILE A 106 4.73 -8.99 -5.77
N LEU A 107 3.99 -7.90 -5.88
CA LEU A 107 3.97 -7.04 -7.05
C LEU A 107 4.77 -5.78 -6.72
N LEU A 108 5.73 -5.40 -7.57
CA LEU A 108 6.58 -4.23 -7.32
C LEU A 108 6.19 -3.08 -8.25
N THR A 109 6.00 -1.91 -7.66
CA THR A 109 5.70 -0.69 -8.43
C THR A 109 6.95 -0.13 -9.09
N HIS A 110 8.05 0.02 -8.35
CA HIS A 110 9.31 0.59 -8.85
C HIS A 110 10.48 0.43 -7.88
N ALA A 111 11.69 0.87 -8.29
CA ALA A 111 12.92 0.69 -7.54
C ALA A 111 13.30 1.91 -6.66
N HIS A 112 12.35 2.50 -5.93
CA HIS A 112 12.66 3.36 -4.78
C HIS A 112 12.63 2.51 -3.50
N ILE A 113 13.49 2.85 -2.54
CA ILE A 113 13.75 2.00 -1.37
C ILE A 113 12.50 1.72 -0.53
N GLY A 114 11.53 2.62 -0.53
CA GLY A 114 10.25 2.44 0.15
C GLY A 114 9.42 1.27 -0.40
N HIS A 115 9.70 0.80 -1.63
CA HIS A 115 8.84 -0.15 -2.34
C HIS A 115 9.44 -1.56 -2.47
N TYR A 116 10.77 -1.72 -2.31
CA TYR A 116 11.42 -3.03 -2.52
C TYR A 116 12.40 -3.45 -1.42
N LEU A 117 12.78 -2.56 -0.49
CA LEU A 117 13.81 -2.87 0.52
C LEU A 117 13.45 -4.07 1.39
N GLY A 118 12.16 -4.27 1.65
CA GLY A 118 11.65 -5.40 2.44
C GLY A 118 11.89 -6.77 1.81
N LEU A 119 12.20 -6.86 0.51
CA LEU A 119 12.61 -8.12 -0.12
C LEU A 119 13.82 -8.76 0.57
N ALA A 120 14.68 -7.97 1.20
CA ALA A 120 15.82 -8.48 1.97
C ALA A 120 15.40 -9.44 3.09
N GLN A 121 14.17 -9.32 3.61
CA GLN A 121 13.62 -10.22 4.63
C GLN A 121 13.42 -11.66 4.11
N LEU A 122 13.34 -11.85 2.79
CA LEU A 122 13.14 -13.16 2.17
C LEU A 122 14.45 -13.98 2.10
N GLY A 123 15.59 -13.32 2.29
CA GLY A 123 16.92 -13.94 2.24
C GLY A 123 17.15 -14.95 3.34
N ARG A 124 18.22 -15.73 3.15
CA ARG A 124 18.62 -16.82 4.06
C ARG A 124 18.95 -16.34 5.47
N GLU A 125 19.31 -15.08 5.64
CA GLU A 125 19.68 -14.48 6.93
C GLU A 125 18.45 -14.26 7.83
N VAL A 126 17.22 -14.25 7.25
CA VAL A 126 15.97 -14.02 7.97
C VAL A 126 15.00 -15.17 7.76
N LEU A 127 14.27 -15.17 6.63
CA LEU A 127 13.20 -16.15 6.37
C LEU A 127 13.70 -17.39 5.63
N GLY A 128 14.78 -17.27 4.85
CA GLY A 128 15.18 -18.34 3.94
C GLY A 128 14.01 -18.77 3.05
N ALA A 129 13.26 -17.81 2.54
CA ALA A 129 12.07 -18.06 1.73
C ALA A 129 12.42 -18.92 0.51
N HIS A 130 11.42 -19.59 -0.04
CA HIS A 130 11.62 -20.44 -1.21
C HIS A 130 10.61 -20.11 -2.30
N SER A 131 11.12 -19.67 -3.46
CA SER A 131 10.38 -19.42 -4.70
C SER A 131 9.15 -18.52 -4.54
N ILE A 132 9.27 -17.45 -3.74
CA ILE A 132 8.21 -16.42 -3.68
C ILE A 132 8.19 -15.69 -5.01
N ARG A 133 7.04 -15.69 -5.70
CA ARG A 133 6.87 -14.96 -6.97
C ARG A 133 6.97 -13.46 -6.76
N VAL A 134 7.82 -12.80 -7.56
CA VAL A 134 7.96 -11.34 -7.58
C VAL A 134 7.64 -10.84 -8.98
N TYR A 135 6.50 -10.20 -9.12
CA TYR A 135 6.04 -9.62 -10.38
C TYR A 135 6.72 -8.26 -10.59
N ALA A 136 7.51 -8.13 -11.64
CA ALA A 136 8.35 -6.97 -11.87
C ALA A 136 8.43 -6.59 -13.35
N MET A 137 8.44 -5.28 -13.62
CA MET A 137 8.72 -4.72 -14.94
C MET A 137 10.14 -5.07 -15.39
N PRO A 138 10.45 -5.05 -16.69
CA PRO A 138 11.73 -5.53 -17.24
C PRO A 138 12.98 -4.89 -16.61
N ARG A 139 13.02 -3.56 -16.42
CA ARG A 139 14.17 -2.91 -15.77
C ARG A 139 14.25 -3.23 -14.28
N MET A 140 13.10 -3.35 -13.59
CA MET A 140 13.03 -3.78 -12.20
C MET A 140 13.57 -5.21 -12.03
N ARG A 141 13.18 -6.13 -12.92
CA ARG A 141 13.76 -7.48 -12.97
C ARG A 141 15.28 -7.45 -13.13
N ASP A 142 15.77 -6.67 -14.09
CA ASP A 142 17.20 -6.55 -14.35
C ASP A 142 17.94 -5.93 -13.16
N PHE A 143 17.35 -4.92 -12.52
CA PHE A 143 17.88 -4.33 -11.29
C PHE A 143 18.05 -5.37 -10.18
N LEU A 144 17.02 -6.13 -9.86
CA LEU A 144 17.07 -7.18 -8.82
C LEU A 144 18.05 -8.30 -9.16
N SER A 145 18.17 -8.66 -10.44
CA SER A 145 19.00 -9.78 -10.88
C SER A 145 20.50 -9.47 -10.95
N ARG A 146 20.87 -8.17 -11.02
CA ARG A 146 22.26 -7.75 -11.30
C ARG A 146 22.90 -6.95 -10.16
N ASN A 147 22.13 -6.54 -9.15
CA ASN A 147 22.66 -5.76 -8.05
C ASN A 147 22.60 -6.51 -6.73
N GLY A 148 23.74 -6.56 -6.03
CA GLY A 148 23.77 -7.06 -4.67
C GLY A 148 23.07 -6.10 -3.68
N PRO A 149 22.42 -6.61 -2.64
CA PRO A 149 22.30 -8.02 -2.28
C PRO A 149 21.13 -8.77 -2.95
N TRP A 150 20.34 -8.11 -3.83
CA TRP A 150 19.11 -8.64 -4.40
C TRP A 150 19.35 -9.82 -5.33
N ASP A 151 20.47 -9.81 -6.08
CA ASP A 151 20.86 -10.90 -6.97
C ASP A 151 21.05 -12.23 -6.22
N GLN A 152 21.38 -12.17 -4.93
CA GLN A 152 21.49 -13.37 -4.08
C GLN A 152 20.12 -14.00 -3.85
N LEU A 153 19.05 -13.20 -3.68
CA LEU A 153 17.70 -13.73 -3.53
C LEU A 153 17.26 -14.55 -4.75
N VAL A 154 17.63 -14.06 -5.94
CA VAL A 154 17.36 -14.76 -7.22
C VAL A 154 18.20 -16.01 -7.33
N LYS A 155 19.52 -15.90 -7.11
CA LYS A 155 20.46 -17.03 -7.22
C LYS A 155 20.17 -18.16 -6.25
N LEU A 156 19.70 -17.84 -5.04
CA LEU A 156 19.34 -18.81 -4.00
C LEU A 156 17.89 -19.28 -4.09
N GLN A 157 17.16 -18.83 -5.11
CA GLN A 157 15.74 -19.15 -5.30
C GLN A 157 14.87 -18.78 -4.07
N ASN A 158 15.25 -17.71 -3.36
CA ASN A 158 14.36 -17.14 -2.35
C ASN A 158 13.16 -16.46 -3.03
N ILE A 159 13.41 -15.87 -4.22
CA ILE A 159 12.39 -15.28 -5.08
C ILE A 159 12.48 -15.82 -6.51
N ASP A 160 11.32 -15.90 -7.17
CA ASP A 160 11.18 -16.16 -8.60
C ASP A 160 10.61 -14.93 -9.27
N ILE A 161 11.38 -14.26 -10.15
CA ILE A 161 10.92 -13.06 -10.82
C ILE A 161 10.02 -13.43 -12.00
N VAL A 162 8.78 -12.98 -11.94
CA VAL A 162 7.79 -13.11 -13.00
C VAL A 162 7.72 -11.78 -13.76
N PRO A 163 8.14 -11.73 -15.03
CA PRO A 163 8.08 -10.49 -15.80
C PRO A 163 6.62 -10.09 -16.06
N ILE A 164 6.35 -8.79 -15.96
CA ILE A 164 5.08 -8.17 -16.31
C ILE A 164 5.29 -7.06 -17.34
N GLU A 165 4.25 -6.69 -18.06
CA GLU A 165 4.29 -5.71 -19.14
C GLU A 165 3.18 -4.68 -18.96
N ASP A 166 3.45 -3.43 -19.36
CA ASP A 166 2.49 -2.34 -19.29
C ASP A 166 1.19 -2.67 -20.04
N GLY A 167 0.06 -2.45 -19.37
CA GLY A 167 -1.27 -2.70 -19.91
C GLY A 167 -1.66 -4.17 -20.08
N VAL A 168 -0.75 -5.13 -19.81
CA VAL A 168 -1.03 -6.57 -19.97
C VAL A 168 -1.53 -7.16 -18.65
N PRO A 169 -2.76 -7.71 -18.60
CA PRO A 169 -3.29 -8.30 -17.38
C PRO A 169 -2.52 -9.54 -16.92
N VAL A 170 -2.17 -9.58 -15.64
CA VAL A 170 -1.62 -10.74 -14.94
C VAL A 170 -2.75 -11.40 -14.17
N VAL A 171 -3.06 -12.65 -14.48
CA VAL A 171 -4.04 -13.44 -13.74
C VAL A 171 -3.38 -13.98 -12.48
N LEU A 172 -3.82 -13.52 -11.32
CA LEU A 172 -3.34 -14.01 -10.02
C LEU A 172 -4.02 -15.32 -9.64
N ASN A 173 -5.34 -15.40 -9.84
CA ASN A 173 -6.14 -16.62 -9.74
C ASN A 173 -7.41 -16.49 -10.62
N GLU A 174 -8.35 -17.43 -10.50
CA GLU A 174 -9.59 -17.44 -11.28
C GLU A 174 -10.50 -16.21 -11.07
N ARG A 175 -10.29 -15.46 -9.97
CA ARG A 175 -11.15 -14.35 -9.57
C ARG A 175 -10.46 -12.99 -9.57
N ILE A 176 -9.14 -12.96 -9.59
CA ILE A 176 -8.37 -11.73 -9.44
C ILE A 176 -7.35 -11.60 -10.56
N SER A 177 -7.35 -10.46 -11.21
CA SER A 177 -6.30 -10.05 -12.14
C SER A 177 -5.77 -8.68 -11.77
N VAL A 178 -4.51 -8.42 -12.15
CA VAL A 178 -3.84 -7.15 -11.91
C VAL A 178 -3.20 -6.68 -13.21
N THR A 179 -3.46 -5.44 -13.59
CA THR A 179 -2.87 -4.84 -14.80
C THR A 179 -1.92 -3.72 -14.38
N PRO A 180 -0.62 -3.81 -14.68
CA PRO A 180 0.29 -2.72 -14.48
C PRO A 180 -0.04 -1.59 -15.46
N LEU A 181 0.05 -0.35 -14.98
CA LEU A 181 -0.09 0.87 -15.77
C LEU A 181 1.18 1.69 -15.58
N ARG A 182 1.96 1.84 -16.64
CA ARG A 182 3.17 2.68 -16.60
C ARG A 182 2.80 4.13 -16.40
N VAL A 183 3.51 4.79 -15.49
CA VAL A 183 3.32 6.19 -15.15
C VAL A 183 4.66 6.93 -15.16
N PRO A 184 4.69 8.22 -15.46
CA PRO A 184 5.91 9.02 -15.33
C PRO A 184 6.29 9.14 -13.86
N HIS A 185 7.55 8.92 -13.56
CA HIS A 185 8.16 9.18 -12.24
C HIS A 185 9.68 9.22 -12.42
N ARG A 186 10.44 9.29 -11.32
CA ARG A 186 11.91 9.16 -11.38
C ARG A 186 12.27 7.70 -11.67
N GLU A 187 12.78 7.44 -12.85
CA GLU A 187 13.08 6.09 -13.32
C GLU A 187 14.60 5.81 -13.31
N GLU A 188 15.28 6.05 -12.19
CA GLU A 188 16.73 5.84 -12.11
C GLU A 188 17.11 4.37 -12.38
N TYR A 189 16.38 3.43 -11.80
CA TYR A 189 16.71 2.00 -11.86
C TYR A 189 15.64 1.13 -12.52
N SER A 190 14.38 1.56 -12.50
CA SER A 190 13.27 0.79 -13.07
C SER A 190 12.23 1.67 -13.71
N GLU A 191 11.30 1.06 -14.44
CA GLU A 191 10.02 1.68 -14.75
C GLU A 191 9.24 1.91 -13.46
N THR A 192 8.30 2.86 -13.48
CA THR A 192 7.30 3.04 -12.43
C THR A 192 5.93 2.65 -12.95
N VAL A 193 5.21 1.83 -12.17
CA VAL A 193 3.84 1.41 -12.49
C VAL A 193 2.91 1.59 -11.30
N GLY A 194 1.66 1.96 -11.58
CA GLY A 194 0.52 1.66 -10.72
C GLY A 194 -0.13 0.35 -11.13
N PHE A 195 -1.10 -0.12 -10.36
CA PHE A 195 -1.83 -1.36 -10.65
C PHE A 195 -3.33 -1.15 -10.66
N VAL A 196 -4.01 -1.63 -11.71
CA VAL A 196 -5.46 -1.84 -11.69
C VAL A 196 -5.73 -3.26 -11.25
N ILE A 197 -6.35 -3.42 -10.10
CA ILE A 197 -6.73 -4.69 -9.49
C ILE A 197 -8.20 -4.92 -9.83
N ARG A 198 -8.52 -6.04 -10.46
CA ARG A 198 -9.89 -6.43 -10.79
C ARG A 198 -10.29 -7.69 -10.06
N GLY A 199 -11.37 -7.60 -9.32
CA GLY A 199 -12.03 -8.74 -8.71
C GLY A 199 -13.36 -9.06 -9.39
N PRO A 200 -14.17 -9.96 -8.80
CA PRO A 200 -15.45 -10.39 -9.38
C PRO A 200 -16.50 -9.28 -9.48
N SER A 201 -16.47 -8.29 -8.61
CA SER A 201 -17.50 -7.27 -8.50
C SER A 201 -16.99 -5.83 -8.59
N ARG A 202 -15.75 -5.58 -8.23
CA ARG A 202 -15.18 -4.23 -8.19
C ARG A 202 -13.74 -4.21 -8.65
N SER A 203 -13.28 -3.01 -8.97
CA SER A 203 -11.91 -2.72 -9.40
C SER A 203 -11.30 -1.57 -8.61
N ILE A 204 -10.01 -1.69 -8.32
CA ILE A 204 -9.24 -0.73 -7.53
C ILE A 204 -8.03 -0.28 -8.35
N LEU A 205 -7.75 1.02 -8.36
CA LEU A 205 -6.48 1.57 -8.79
C LEU A 205 -5.58 1.78 -7.56
N TRP A 206 -4.37 1.24 -7.60
CA TRP A 206 -3.28 1.52 -6.68
C TRP A 206 -2.19 2.28 -7.42
N LEU A 207 -2.01 3.56 -7.10
CA LEU A 207 -1.05 4.47 -7.74
C LEU A 207 -0.40 5.35 -6.68
N PRO A 208 0.58 4.81 -5.90
CA PRO A 208 1.21 5.53 -4.79
C PRO A 208 2.16 6.62 -5.25
N ASP A 209 2.81 6.42 -6.39
CA ASP A 209 3.81 7.32 -6.96
C ASP A 209 3.53 7.64 -8.41
N ILE A 210 3.54 8.92 -8.73
CA ILE A 210 3.47 9.46 -10.09
C ILE A 210 4.08 10.87 -10.10
N ASP A 211 4.72 11.27 -11.18
CA ASP A 211 5.07 12.66 -11.44
C ASP A 211 3.79 13.47 -11.78
N LYS A 212 3.93 14.70 -12.18
CA LYS A 212 2.80 15.59 -12.52
C LYS A 212 1.85 14.93 -13.53
N TRP A 213 0.54 15.12 -13.32
CA TRP A 213 -0.50 14.55 -14.18
C TRP A 213 -0.34 14.92 -15.66
N GLU A 214 0.25 16.10 -15.94
CA GLU A 214 0.48 16.59 -17.29
C GLU A 214 1.59 15.83 -18.05
N LYS A 215 2.44 15.11 -17.31
CA LYS A 215 3.48 14.26 -17.89
C LYS A 215 2.99 12.86 -18.25
N TRP A 216 1.80 12.49 -17.77
CA TRP A 216 1.21 11.18 -18.08
C TRP A 216 0.45 11.23 -19.40
N GLU A 217 0.78 10.35 -20.34
CA GLU A 217 0.10 10.27 -21.65
C GLU A 217 -1.39 9.88 -21.49
N THR A 218 -1.71 9.11 -20.45
CA THR A 218 -3.08 8.74 -20.09
C THR A 218 -3.66 9.75 -19.11
N THR A 219 -4.91 10.19 -19.33
CA THR A 219 -5.54 11.12 -18.39
C THR A 219 -6.03 10.42 -17.13
N LEU A 220 -5.86 11.07 -15.97
CA LEU A 220 -6.35 10.56 -14.68
C LEU A 220 -7.85 10.21 -14.77
N GLU A 221 -8.66 11.09 -15.36
CA GLU A 221 -10.11 10.92 -15.48
C GLU A 221 -10.47 9.67 -16.28
N SER A 222 -9.73 9.35 -17.33
CA SER A 222 -9.98 8.16 -18.16
C SER A 222 -9.72 6.86 -17.40
N VAL A 223 -8.76 6.86 -16.46
CA VAL A 223 -8.48 5.70 -15.60
C VAL A 223 -9.53 5.62 -14.49
N LEU A 224 -9.84 6.75 -13.83
CA LEU A 224 -10.86 6.80 -12.76
C LEU A 224 -12.24 6.38 -13.28
N ALA A 225 -12.57 6.65 -14.54
CA ALA A 225 -13.84 6.22 -15.13
C ALA A 225 -13.99 4.69 -15.14
N ARG A 226 -12.88 3.93 -15.17
CA ARG A 226 -12.84 2.47 -15.33
C ARG A 226 -12.58 1.69 -14.05
N VAL A 227 -12.49 2.37 -12.90
CA VAL A 227 -12.30 1.74 -11.58
C VAL A 227 -13.34 2.24 -10.59
N ASP A 228 -13.56 1.51 -9.50
CA ASP A 228 -14.55 1.83 -8.47
C ASP A 228 -13.94 2.63 -7.32
N VAL A 229 -12.68 2.36 -7.00
CA VAL A 229 -11.91 3.05 -5.97
C VAL A 229 -10.50 3.32 -6.52
N ALA A 230 -9.92 4.45 -6.16
CA ALA A 230 -8.56 4.81 -6.54
C ALA A 230 -7.76 5.30 -5.33
N TYR A 231 -6.66 4.63 -5.04
CA TYR A 231 -5.64 5.07 -4.09
C TYR A 231 -4.57 5.80 -4.89
N LEU A 232 -4.47 7.12 -4.70
CA LEU A 232 -3.63 8.00 -5.49
C LEU A 232 -2.52 8.64 -4.64
N ASP A 233 -1.44 9.00 -5.31
CA ASP A 233 -0.34 9.78 -4.75
C ASP A 233 -0.86 10.98 -3.95
N GLY A 234 -0.53 11.02 -2.68
CA GLY A 234 -0.85 12.05 -1.72
C GLY A 234 0.39 12.57 -0.99
N THR A 235 1.56 12.46 -1.63
CA THR A 235 2.85 12.74 -1.00
C THR A 235 2.85 14.10 -0.32
N PHE A 236 2.48 15.16 -1.02
CA PHE A 236 2.39 16.50 -0.45
C PHE A 236 0.95 17.05 -0.56
N TYR A 237 0.47 17.66 0.51
CA TYR A 237 -0.83 18.29 0.52
C TYR A 237 -0.86 19.53 -0.38
N ASP A 238 0.07 20.49 -0.11
CA ASP A 238 0.21 21.72 -0.89
C ASP A 238 1.66 22.25 -0.87
N ALA A 239 1.87 23.38 -1.53
CA ALA A 239 3.18 24.02 -1.67
C ALA A 239 3.81 24.50 -0.34
N SER A 240 3.03 24.65 0.73
CA SER A 240 3.55 25.12 2.03
C SER A 240 4.48 24.11 2.68
N GLU A 241 4.42 22.83 2.28
CA GLU A 241 5.33 21.78 2.73
C GLU A 241 6.72 21.86 2.08
N LEU A 242 6.87 22.63 1.02
CA LEU A 242 8.04 22.67 0.14
C LEU A 242 8.63 24.09 0.04
N PRO A 243 8.92 24.79 1.14
CA PRO A 243 9.37 26.17 1.10
C PRO A 243 10.71 26.28 0.35
N GLY A 244 10.76 27.22 -0.62
CA GLY A 244 11.95 27.49 -1.41
C GLY A 244 12.28 26.44 -2.49
N ARG A 245 11.43 25.45 -2.72
CA ARG A 245 11.60 24.45 -3.79
C ARG A 245 10.84 24.88 -5.05
N ASP A 246 11.42 24.60 -6.21
CA ASP A 246 10.66 24.69 -7.47
C ASP A 246 9.66 23.53 -7.55
N LEU A 247 8.37 23.83 -7.53
CA LEU A 247 7.32 22.81 -7.56
C LEU A 247 7.30 22.00 -8.85
N ARG A 248 7.89 22.50 -9.93
CA ARG A 248 8.02 21.78 -11.22
C ARG A 248 9.02 20.63 -11.14
N GLU A 249 9.99 20.70 -10.24
CA GLU A 249 11.00 19.67 -9.99
C GLU A 249 10.55 18.60 -8.98
N ILE A 250 9.41 18.83 -8.31
CA ILE A 250 8.85 17.87 -7.37
C ILE A 250 8.12 16.79 -8.16
N PRO A 251 8.59 15.53 -8.14
CA PRO A 251 8.06 14.46 -8.99
C PRO A 251 6.78 13.82 -8.36
N HIS A 252 5.89 14.65 -7.85
CA HIS A 252 4.59 14.28 -7.30
C HIS A 252 3.59 15.40 -7.56
N PRO A 253 2.33 15.09 -7.92
CA PRO A 253 1.28 16.09 -7.92
C PRO A 253 0.96 16.48 -6.47
N LEU A 254 0.64 17.74 -6.24
CA LEU A 254 0.09 18.12 -4.94
C LEU A 254 -1.34 17.58 -4.80
N MET A 255 -1.75 17.22 -3.59
CA MET A 255 -3.14 16.79 -3.36
C MET A 255 -4.12 17.90 -3.77
N THR A 256 -3.77 19.17 -3.53
CA THR A 256 -4.57 20.32 -3.97
C THR A 256 -4.69 20.43 -5.49
N GLU A 257 -3.66 20.07 -6.26
CA GLU A 257 -3.72 20.01 -7.73
C GLU A 257 -4.70 18.89 -8.18
N THR A 258 -4.59 17.70 -7.60
CA THR A 258 -5.50 16.57 -7.88
C THR A 258 -6.95 16.92 -7.53
N LEU A 259 -7.18 17.54 -6.38
CA LEU A 259 -8.51 17.96 -5.91
C LEU A 259 -9.10 19.05 -6.80
N ALA A 260 -8.30 20.02 -7.25
CA ALA A 260 -8.75 21.09 -8.17
C ALA A 260 -9.12 20.51 -9.54
N ARG A 261 -8.31 19.59 -10.07
CA ARG A 261 -8.57 18.86 -11.32
C ARG A 261 -9.90 18.11 -11.30
N LEU A 262 -10.27 17.55 -10.16
CA LEU A 262 -11.50 16.76 -9.98
C LEU A 262 -12.64 17.54 -9.31
N ALA A 263 -12.54 18.88 -9.15
CA ALA A 263 -13.47 19.67 -8.34
C ALA A 263 -14.94 19.50 -8.73
N ASN A 264 -15.22 19.44 -10.04
CA ASN A 264 -16.58 19.34 -10.59
C ASN A 264 -16.88 17.94 -11.15
N SER A 265 -16.04 16.94 -10.82
CA SER A 265 -16.19 15.58 -11.34
C SER A 265 -16.75 14.62 -10.26
N PRO A 266 -17.75 13.79 -10.59
CA PRO A 266 -18.21 12.74 -9.69
C PRO A 266 -17.11 11.72 -9.39
N LEU A 267 -16.06 11.65 -10.22
CA LEU A 267 -14.92 10.76 -10.05
C LEU A 267 -14.13 11.05 -8.77
N ARG A 268 -14.21 12.28 -8.25
CA ARG A 268 -13.59 12.67 -6.98
C ARG A 268 -14.01 11.77 -5.82
N ALA A 269 -15.23 11.30 -5.79
CA ALA A 269 -15.74 10.41 -4.74
C ALA A 269 -15.02 9.05 -4.67
N LYS A 270 -14.36 8.64 -5.76
CA LYS A 270 -13.58 7.39 -5.83
C LYS A 270 -12.19 7.50 -5.22
N VAL A 271 -11.67 8.73 -5.04
CA VAL A 271 -10.28 8.99 -4.67
C VAL A 271 -10.06 8.85 -3.17
N ARG A 272 -9.00 8.15 -2.81
CA ARG A 272 -8.35 8.10 -1.51
C ARG A 272 -6.88 8.38 -1.69
N PHE A 273 -6.33 9.27 -0.88
CA PHE A 273 -4.90 9.58 -0.95
C PHE A 273 -4.09 8.61 -0.09
N ILE A 274 -2.90 8.28 -0.58
CA ILE A 274 -1.94 7.37 0.04
C ILE A 274 -0.53 7.92 -0.13
N HIS A 275 0.48 7.29 0.48
CA HIS A 275 1.90 7.62 0.30
C HIS A 275 2.26 9.03 0.81
N LEU A 276 1.72 9.41 1.98
CA LEU A 276 1.88 10.74 2.53
C LEU A 276 3.29 10.97 3.09
N ASN A 277 3.95 12.06 2.66
CA ASN A 277 5.23 12.48 3.26
C ASN A 277 5.04 12.83 4.73
N GLN A 278 6.10 12.69 5.52
CA GLN A 278 6.08 13.02 6.94
C GLN A 278 5.68 14.49 7.24
N SER A 279 5.86 15.40 6.28
CA SER A 279 5.43 16.80 6.40
C SER A 279 3.93 16.97 6.18
N ASN A 280 3.29 16.03 5.47
CA ASN A 280 1.89 16.13 5.10
C ASN A 280 1.00 16.21 6.36
N PRO A 281 0.23 17.30 6.54
CA PRO A 281 -0.60 17.48 7.73
C PRO A 281 -1.67 16.40 7.88
N LEU A 282 -2.11 15.77 6.78
CA LEU A 282 -3.18 14.78 6.79
C LEU A 282 -2.79 13.42 7.38
N LEU A 283 -1.52 13.21 7.73
CA LEU A 283 -1.12 12.11 8.59
C LEU A 283 -1.68 12.25 10.02
N ARG A 284 -1.99 13.48 10.44
CA ARG A 284 -2.35 13.82 11.83
C ARG A 284 -3.73 14.46 11.96
N GLU A 285 -4.22 15.08 10.92
CA GLU A 285 -5.49 15.80 10.93
C GLU A 285 -6.40 15.37 9.78
N ARG A 286 -7.69 15.55 9.96
CA ARG A 286 -8.66 15.31 8.90
C ARG A 286 -9.19 16.64 8.38
N ARG A 287 -9.29 16.76 7.06
CA ARG A 287 -9.87 17.93 6.38
C ARG A 287 -11.12 17.52 5.61
N GLY A 288 -12.20 18.24 5.78
CA GLY A 288 -13.48 17.91 5.16
C GLY A 288 -13.39 17.77 3.63
N GLY A 289 -14.04 16.76 3.08
CA GLY A 289 -14.06 16.48 1.65
C GLY A 289 -12.79 15.86 1.06
N ILE A 290 -11.79 15.53 1.92
CA ILE A 290 -10.57 14.82 1.52
C ILE A 290 -10.55 13.48 2.22
N VAL A 291 -10.40 12.42 1.45
CA VAL A 291 -10.30 11.06 1.97
C VAL A 291 -8.85 10.59 1.87
N VAL A 292 -8.24 10.37 3.00
CA VAL A 292 -6.95 9.66 3.12
C VAL A 292 -7.26 8.22 3.52
N ALA A 293 -6.58 7.27 2.91
CA ALA A 293 -6.68 5.86 3.27
C ALA A 293 -6.28 5.65 4.74
N ALA A 294 -6.79 4.61 5.35
CA ALA A 294 -6.42 4.22 6.70
C ALA A 294 -5.78 2.83 6.71
N GLU A 295 -4.77 2.63 7.55
CA GLU A 295 -4.22 1.29 7.79
C GLU A 295 -5.33 0.36 8.32
N GLY A 296 -5.42 -0.84 7.76
CA GLY A 296 -6.50 -1.77 8.05
C GLY A 296 -7.79 -1.54 7.25
N GLU A 297 -7.87 -0.48 6.43
CA GLU A 297 -9.01 -0.27 5.53
C GLU A 297 -9.14 -1.44 4.56
N ARG A 298 -10.37 -1.95 4.42
CA ARG A 298 -10.70 -3.05 3.49
C ARG A 298 -11.61 -2.53 2.40
N SER A 299 -11.26 -2.83 1.15
CA SER A 299 -12.07 -2.56 -0.03
C SER A 299 -12.38 -3.87 -0.76
N GLY A 300 -13.65 -4.23 -0.91
CA GLY A 300 -14.07 -5.42 -1.70
C GLY A 300 -13.64 -5.30 -3.16
N LEU A 301 -13.36 -6.43 -3.77
CA LEU A 301 -12.96 -6.61 -5.16
C LEU A 301 -14.03 -7.33 -5.98
#